data_fbdbf8db711b70761a0964da731196d4
#
_entry.id   fbdbf8db711b70761a0964da731196d4
#
_cell.length_a   1.000
_cell.length_b   1.000
_cell.length_c   1.000
_cell.angle_alpha   90.00
_cell.angle_beta   90.00
_cell.angle_gamma   90.00
#
_symmetry.space_group_name_H-M   'P 1'
#
loop_
_entity.id
_entity.type
_entity.pdbx_description
1 polymer ?
#
loop_
_entity_poly.entity_id
_entity_poly.type
_entity_poly.pdbx_seq_one_letter_code
_entity_poly.pdbx_strand_id
1 'polypeptide(L)'
;FGESVKSTFKNIGKRFTYGGEAPKDQRVYYFNTKEIRDNKFGTPNPFEFEIVNKRLNLYRTVEVRCNGVYSYKITDPLLFYTGICGNATYEFTREELDGQLKAEFIDALQPAFAELSALELRPAQIPAHTAELKNAVNNALKTTWTEGRGISVHSIALNPIKLNDADRAKIQKLEDSMAMGSNPFMMAGREADARAAAMEAAASNPNGAMMGFMGMNAAMGTNSSFDPMAMYNAGVAQQQAQQLVNAQAQAMANAAT
;
A
#
# COMPACT_ATOMS: atom_id res chain seq x y z
N PHE A 1 -21.31 50.38 26.54
CA PHE A 1 -20.52 51.53 26.01
C PHE A 1 -19.61 52.16 27.07
N GLY A 2 -20.04 52.30 28.33
CA GLY A 2 -19.28 52.98 29.39
C GLY A 2 -18.00 52.26 29.83
N GLU A 3 -17.96 50.94 29.84
CA GLU A 3 -16.76 50.17 30.24
C GLU A 3 -15.67 50.18 29.17
N SER A 4 -16.05 50.16 27.91
CA SER A 4 -15.09 50.22 26.78
C SER A 4 -14.40 51.58 26.73
N VAL A 5 -15.13 52.68 26.98
CA VAL A 5 -14.58 54.05 27.04
C VAL A 5 -13.63 54.20 28.23
N LYS A 6 -14.02 53.70 29.42
CA LYS A 6 -13.15 53.75 30.62
C LYS A 6 -11.85 52.93 30.41
N SER A 7 -11.92 51.76 29.75
CA SER A 7 -10.72 50.96 29.44
C SER A 7 -9.80 51.67 28.45
N THR A 8 -10.37 52.39 27.48
CA THR A 8 -9.62 53.17 26.50
C THR A 8 -8.89 54.33 27.15
N PHE A 9 -9.57 55.10 28.01
CA PHE A 9 -8.95 56.21 28.76
C PHE A 9 -7.88 55.71 29.74
N LYS A 10 -8.11 54.56 30.41
CA LYS A 10 -7.12 53.96 31.30
C LYS A 10 -5.87 53.50 30.52
N ASN A 11 -6.04 52.99 29.30
CA ASN A 11 -4.93 52.59 28.42
C ASN A 11 -4.17 53.82 27.86
N ILE A 12 -4.87 54.90 27.54
CA ILE A 12 -4.25 56.18 27.13
C ILE A 12 -3.44 56.76 28.31
N GLY A 13 -3.99 56.80 29.52
CA GLY A 13 -3.27 57.24 30.70
C GLY A 13 -1.98 56.42 30.98
N LYS A 14 -2.04 55.10 30.82
CA LYS A 14 -0.87 54.23 30.94
C LYS A 14 0.19 54.49 29.86
N ARG A 15 -0.20 54.83 28.64
CA ARG A 15 0.75 55.20 27.58
C ARG A 15 1.59 56.43 27.92
N PHE A 16 0.98 57.43 28.57
CA PHE A 16 1.70 58.64 29.01
C PHE A 16 2.62 58.34 30.20
N THR A 17 2.24 57.41 31.08
CA THR A 17 3.02 57.10 32.29
C THR A 17 4.26 56.24 31.97
N TYR A 18 4.24 55.44 30.87
CA TYR A 18 5.35 54.57 30.47
C TYR A 18 6.16 55.12 29.28
N GLY A 19 6.24 56.43 29.10
CA GLY A 19 7.09 57.00 28.04
C GLY A 19 6.64 56.69 26.61
N GLY A 20 5.35 56.33 26.40
CA GLY A 20 4.79 56.02 25.07
C GLY A 20 4.82 54.54 24.69
N GLU A 21 5.37 53.68 25.51
CA GLU A 21 5.32 52.25 25.27
C GLU A 21 3.92 51.66 25.46
N ALA A 22 3.50 50.75 24.59
CA ALA A 22 2.19 50.09 24.70
C ALA A 22 2.17 49.22 25.95
N PRO A 23 1.14 49.34 26.85
CA PRO A 23 1.08 48.60 28.10
C PRO A 23 0.80 47.10 27.92
N LYS A 24 0.59 46.65 26.69
CA LYS A 24 0.45 45.27 26.28
C LYS A 24 1.32 45.02 25.06
N ASP A 25 2.08 43.96 25.11
CA ASP A 25 2.81 43.46 23.96
C ASP A 25 1.80 43.10 22.85
N GLN A 26 1.93 43.71 21.69
CA GLN A 26 1.07 43.47 20.54
C GLN A 26 1.96 42.83 19.48
N ARG A 27 1.69 41.56 19.17
CA ARG A 27 2.42 40.79 18.19
C ARG A 27 1.51 40.42 17.04
N VAL A 28 2.04 40.47 15.85
CA VAL A 28 1.39 39.98 14.60
C VAL A 28 2.16 38.78 14.10
N TYR A 29 1.45 37.73 13.87
CA TYR A 29 2.03 36.48 13.35
C TYR A 29 1.53 36.21 11.95
N TYR A 30 2.42 35.75 11.06
CA TYR A 30 2.11 35.35 9.71
C TYR A 30 2.32 33.87 9.58
N PHE A 31 1.33 33.16 9.03
CA PHE A 31 1.40 31.72 8.81
C PHE A 31 1.38 31.42 7.32
N ASN A 32 2.28 30.53 6.89
CA ASN A 32 2.26 30.00 5.53
C ASN A 32 1.19 28.92 5.41
N THR A 33 0.01 29.28 4.89
CA THR A 33 -1.11 28.36 4.63
C THR A 33 -1.02 27.69 3.25
N LYS A 34 0.03 28.01 2.46
CA LYS A 34 0.27 27.36 1.19
C LYS A 34 0.77 25.92 1.40
N GLU A 35 0.74 25.15 0.34
CA GLU A 35 1.26 23.80 0.33
C GLU A 35 2.78 23.78 0.58
N ILE A 36 3.20 23.07 1.63
CA ILE A 36 4.59 22.85 1.99
C ILE A 36 5.01 21.52 1.35
N ARG A 37 5.78 21.62 0.27
CA ARG A 37 6.16 20.50 -0.61
C ARG A 37 7.54 19.96 -0.31
N ASP A 38 7.89 18.87 -1.02
CA ASP A 38 9.23 18.27 -1.04
C ASP A 38 9.68 17.63 0.27
N ASN A 39 8.71 17.14 1.07
CA ASN A 39 9.02 16.37 2.27
C ASN A 39 9.33 14.92 1.87
N LYS A 40 10.61 14.60 1.74
CA LYS A 40 11.08 13.26 1.38
C LYS A 40 10.98 12.32 2.57
N PHE A 41 10.42 11.13 2.33
CA PHE A 41 10.36 10.08 3.32
C PHE A 41 10.84 8.74 2.76
N GLY A 42 11.19 7.84 3.64
CA GLY A 42 11.51 6.46 3.33
C GLY A 42 11.45 5.66 4.62
N THR A 43 10.94 4.43 4.53
CA THR A 43 10.86 3.53 5.67
C THR A 43 12.24 2.94 5.95
N PRO A 44 12.86 3.21 7.12
CA PRO A 44 14.17 2.68 7.47
C PRO A 44 14.10 1.16 7.63
N ASN A 45 13.05 0.67 8.25
CA ASN A 45 12.75 -0.74 8.40
C ASN A 45 11.59 -1.15 7.47
N PRO A 46 11.57 -2.40 6.98
CA PRO A 46 10.39 -2.92 6.30
C PRO A 46 9.23 -2.98 7.28
N PHE A 47 8.02 -2.81 6.80
CA PHE A 47 6.80 -3.04 7.56
C PHE A 47 5.96 -4.14 6.91
N GLU A 48 5.13 -4.77 7.70
CA GLU A 48 4.28 -5.86 7.24
C GLU A 48 3.10 -5.31 6.44
N PHE A 49 2.86 -5.92 5.28
CA PHE A 49 1.70 -5.67 4.44
C PHE A 49 0.99 -6.99 4.14
N GLU A 50 -0.30 -7.05 4.39
CA GLU A 50 -1.10 -8.23 4.12
C GLU A 50 -1.67 -8.18 2.70
N ILE A 51 -1.27 -9.14 1.88
CA ILE A 51 -1.88 -9.36 0.56
C ILE A 51 -3.13 -10.20 0.77
N VAL A 52 -4.29 -9.62 0.51
CA VAL A 52 -5.58 -10.28 0.61
C VAL A 52 -6.11 -10.59 -0.79
N ASN A 53 -6.48 -11.83 -1.04
CA ASN A 53 -7.23 -12.23 -2.23
C ASN A 53 -8.40 -13.11 -1.81
N LYS A 54 -9.56 -12.51 -1.64
CA LYS A 54 -10.78 -13.19 -1.16
C LYS A 54 -11.26 -14.29 -2.09
N ARG A 55 -11.06 -14.13 -3.42
CA ARG A 55 -11.48 -15.15 -4.40
C ARG A 55 -10.74 -16.48 -4.21
N LEU A 56 -9.50 -16.40 -3.77
CA LEU A 56 -8.62 -17.54 -3.57
C LEU A 56 -8.46 -17.93 -2.11
N ASN A 57 -9.18 -17.22 -1.20
CA ASN A 57 -9.02 -17.33 0.26
C ASN A 57 -7.54 -17.28 0.68
N LEU A 58 -6.79 -16.40 0.03
CA LEU A 58 -5.36 -16.24 0.25
C LEU A 58 -5.11 -15.00 1.09
N TYR A 59 -4.48 -15.22 2.23
CA TYR A 59 -3.97 -14.19 3.13
C TYR A 59 -2.46 -14.40 3.26
N ARG A 60 -1.68 -13.39 2.92
CA ARG A 60 -0.23 -13.49 3.02
C ARG A 60 0.39 -12.17 3.45
N THR A 61 1.13 -12.23 4.53
CA THR A 61 1.96 -11.12 5.00
C THR A 61 3.28 -11.11 4.24
N VAL A 62 3.67 -9.93 3.77
CA VAL A 62 4.93 -9.66 3.09
C VAL A 62 5.59 -8.43 3.69
N GLU A 63 6.91 -8.39 3.67
CA GLU A 63 7.67 -7.23 4.07
C GLU A 63 7.81 -6.25 2.91
N VAL A 64 7.41 -4.99 3.13
CA VAL A 64 7.48 -3.93 2.13
C VAL A 64 8.30 -2.76 2.62
N ARG A 65 9.05 -2.15 1.70
CA ARG A 65 9.70 -0.85 1.89
C ARG A 65 9.15 0.13 0.89
N CYS A 66 8.86 1.33 1.36
CA CYS A 66 8.42 2.41 0.50
C CYS A 66 9.21 3.68 0.75
N ASN A 67 9.28 4.50 -0.28
CA ASN A 67 9.81 5.83 -0.21
C ASN A 67 9.04 6.74 -1.15
N GLY A 68 9.14 8.03 -0.93
CA GLY A 68 8.41 8.98 -1.74
C GLY A 68 8.54 10.40 -1.21
N VAL A 69 7.57 11.20 -1.60
CA VAL A 69 7.47 12.61 -1.20
C VAL A 69 6.03 12.86 -0.75
N TYR A 70 5.87 13.62 0.31
CA TYR A 70 4.56 14.12 0.73
C TYR A 70 4.56 15.63 0.86
N SER A 71 3.39 16.21 0.81
CA SER A 71 3.16 17.61 1.13
C SER A 71 2.09 17.75 2.19
N TYR A 72 2.20 18.82 2.97
CA TYR A 72 1.20 19.14 3.98
C TYR A 72 0.81 20.62 3.94
N LYS A 73 -0.28 20.96 4.60
CA LYS A 73 -0.76 22.33 4.76
C LYS A 73 -1.11 22.62 6.21
N ILE A 74 -0.92 23.86 6.62
CA ILE A 74 -1.51 24.40 7.84
C ILE A 74 -2.98 24.74 7.52
N THR A 75 -3.91 23.97 8.09
CA THR A 75 -5.35 24.10 7.88
C THR A 75 -6.01 24.98 8.94
N ASP A 76 -5.47 24.97 10.17
CA ASP A 76 -5.88 25.83 11.26
C ASP A 76 -4.65 26.53 11.88
N PRO A 77 -4.38 27.79 11.49
CA PRO A 77 -3.24 28.55 12.01
C PRO A 77 -3.30 28.81 13.52
N LEU A 78 -4.49 28.86 14.09
CA LEU A 78 -4.64 29.11 15.54
C LEU A 78 -4.24 27.87 16.35
N LEU A 79 -4.69 26.70 15.95
CA LEU A 79 -4.25 25.43 16.54
C LEU A 79 -2.74 25.23 16.34
N PHE A 80 -2.23 25.56 15.18
CA PHE A 80 -0.79 25.48 14.89
C PHE A 80 0.02 26.39 15.83
N TYR A 81 -0.44 27.62 16.03
CA TYR A 81 0.19 28.56 16.96
C TYR A 81 0.19 28.02 18.39
N THR A 82 -0.98 27.65 18.89
CA THR A 82 -1.14 27.22 20.28
C THR A 82 -0.46 25.89 20.57
N GLY A 83 -0.45 24.98 19.61
CA GLY A 83 0.06 23.61 19.77
C GLY A 83 1.55 23.46 19.49
N ILE A 84 2.15 24.32 18.66
CA ILE A 84 3.53 24.13 18.19
C ILE A 84 4.40 25.37 18.46
N CYS A 85 4.04 26.51 17.88
CA CYS A 85 4.95 27.67 17.81
C CYS A 85 4.65 28.78 18.81
N GLY A 86 3.75 28.56 19.77
CA GLY A 86 3.35 29.57 20.76
C GLY A 86 4.50 30.13 21.61
N ASN A 87 5.62 29.43 21.71
CA ASN A 87 6.81 29.85 22.43
C ASN A 87 7.89 30.49 21.54
N ALA A 88 7.65 30.58 20.22
CA ALA A 88 8.61 31.19 19.30
C ALA A 88 8.72 32.70 19.57
N THR A 89 9.94 33.20 19.67
CA THR A 89 10.19 34.61 20.00
C THR A 89 10.16 35.50 18.74
N TYR A 90 10.72 35.03 17.63
CA TYR A 90 10.82 35.79 16.38
C TYR A 90 10.25 35.00 15.20
N GLU A 91 10.78 33.81 14.94
CA GLU A 91 10.37 32.96 13.86
C GLU A 91 10.33 31.49 14.32
N PHE A 92 9.54 30.70 13.64
CA PHE A 92 9.48 29.25 13.78
C PHE A 92 9.75 28.65 12.40
N THR A 93 10.86 27.94 12.29
CA THR A 93 11.32 27.44 11.01
C THR A 93 10.77 26.02 10.75
N ARG A 94 10.73 25.66 9.47
CA ARG A 94 10.31 24.36 9.03
C ARG A 94 11.20 23.25 9.60
N GLU A 95 12.51 23.50 9.66
CA GLU A 95 13.52 22.55 10.11
C GLU A 95 13.27 22.07 11.56
N GLU A 96 12.70 22.93 12.39
CA GLU A 96 12.36 22.58 13.78
C GLU A 96 11.26 21.51 13.88
N LEU A 97 10.41 21.39 12.85
CA LEU A 97 9.26 20.50 12.84
C LEU A 97 9.43 19.31 11.91
N ASP A 98 10.20 19.44 10.83
CA ASP A 98 10.29 18.45 9.76
C ASP A 98 10.68 17.05 10.25
N GLY A 99 11.59 16.96 11.19
CA GLY A 99 12.03 15.69 11.77
C GLY A 99 10.90 14.92 12.45
N GLN A 100 10.11 15.62 13.26
CA GLN A 100 8.98 15.04 13.99
C GLN A 100 7.84 14.67 13.05
N LEU A 101 7.46 15.58 12.13
CA LEU A 101 6.41 15.31 11.15
C LEU A 101 6.75 14.11 10.27
N LYS A 102 8.01 13.99 9.87
CA LYS A 102 8.47 12.86 9.08
C LYS A 102 8.35 11.53 9.84
N ALA A 103 8.73 11.49 11.12
CA ALA A 103 8.63 10.30 11.94
C ALA A 103 7.14 9.89 12.10
N GLU A 104 6.29 10.81 12.49
CA GLU A 104 4.85 10.59 12.67
C GLU A 104 4.16 10.18 11.35
N PHE A 105 4.58 10.77 10.22
CA PHE A 105 4.09 10.38 8.90
C PHE A 105 4.47 8.93 8.56
N ILE A 106 5.70 8.52 8.85
CA ILE A 106 6.16 7.13 8.62
C ILE A 106 5.38 6.15 9.50
N ASP A 107 5.14 6.50 10.77
CA ASP A 107 4.36 5.67 11.70
C ASP A 107 2.90 5.53 11.23
N ALA A 108 2.31 6.58 10.67
CA ALA A 108 0.95 6.58 10.13
C ALA A 108 0.82 5.76 8.82
N LEU A 109 1.91 5.49 8.13
CA LEU A 109 1.87 4.65 6.93
C LEU A 109 1.45 3.22 7.24
N GLN A 110 1.87 2.64 8.37
CA GLN A 110 1.55 1.26 8.71
C GLN A 110 0.04 1.02 8.82
N PRO A 111 -0.74 1.76 9.64
CA PRO A 111 -2.19 1.62 9.69
C PRO A 111 -2.85 2.00 8.36
N ALA A 112 -2.32 2.99 7.62
CA ALA A 112 -2.85 3.37 6.32
C ALA A 112 -2.70 2.23 5.28
N PHE A 113 -1.58 1.54 5.27
CA PHE A 113 -1.37 0.38 4.40
C PHE A 113 -2.25 -0.82 4.82
N ALA A 114 -2.52 -1.01 6.11
CA ALA A 114 -3.47 -2.03 6.56
C ALA A 114 -4.90 -1.73 6.05
N GLU A 115 -5.32 -0.46 6.03
CA GLU A 115 -6.59 -0.05 5.44
C GLU A 115 -6.64 -0.33 3.92
N LEU A 116 -5.54 -0.05 3.20
CA LEU A 116 -5.45 -0.36 1.77
C LEU A 116 -5.41 -1.87 1.49
N SER A 117 -4.82 -2.68 2.37
CA SER A 117 -4.85 -4.13 2.27
C SER A 117 -6.28 -4.68 2.27
N ALA A 118 -7.17 -4.09 3.07
CA ALA A 118 -8.59 -4.45 3.09
C ALA A 118 -9.32 -4.21 1.76
N LEU A 119 -8.78 -3.34 0.90
CA LEU A 119 -9.27 -3.09 -0.47
C LEU A 119 -8.75 -4.11 -1.49
N GLU A 120 -8.05 -5.15 -1.06
CA GLU A 120 -7.45 -6.21 -1.90
C GLU A 120 -6.42 -5.68 -2.91
N LEU A 121 -5.79 -4.54 -2.63
CA LEU A 121 -4.78 -3.96 -3.49
C LEU A 121 -3.45 -4.70 -3.34
N ARG A 122 -2.80 -4.96 -4.47
CA ARG A 122 -1.43 -5.48 -4.48
C ARG A 122 -0.43 -4.35 -4.20
N PRO A 123 0.72 -4.62 -3.57
CA PRO A 123 1.75 -3.61 -3.32
C PRO A 123 2.13 -2.80 -4.56
N ALA A 124 2.19 -3.43 -5.73
CA ALA A 124 2.50 -2.77 -7.00
C ALA A 124 1.41 -1.79 -7.49
N GLN A 125 0.17 -1.91 -7.01
CA GLN A 125 -0.95 -1.05 -7.39
C GLN A 125 -1.08 0.19 -6.48
N ILE A 126 -0.54 0.14 -5.27
CA ILE A 126 -0.68 1.22 -4.28
C ILE A 126 -0.21 2.58 -4.82
N PRO A 127 0.88 2.71 -5.61
CA PRO A 127 1.26 4.00 -6.18
C PRO A 127 0.23 4.64 -7.11
N ALA A 128 -0.71 3.86 -7.63
CA ALA A 128 -1.84 4.37 -8.42
C ALA A 128 -3.03 4.81 -7.54
N HIS A 129 -3.07 4.40 -6.26
CA HIS A 129 -4.13 4.68 -5.28
C HIS A 129 -3.69 5.70 -4.22
N THR A 130 -3.04 6.77 -4.68
CA THR A 130 -2.49 7.80 -3.78
C THR A 130 -3.56 8.64 -3.08
N ALA A 131 -4.77 8.73 -3.65
CA ALA A 131 -5.89 9.44 -3.03
C ALA A 131 -6.42 8.68 -1.81
N GLU A 132 -6.59 7.36 -1.94
CA GLU A 132 -7.00 6.48 -0.85
C GLU A 132 -5.93 6.44 0.24
N LEU A 133 -4.66 6.31 -0.14
CA LEU A 133 -3.56 6.36 0.81
C LEU A 133 -3.52 7.68 1.58
N LYS A 134 -3.69 8.82 0.90
CA LYS A 134 -3.75 10.13 1.55
C LYS A 134 -4.88 10.19 2.59
N ASN A 135 -6.06 9.68 2.25
CA ASN A 135 -7.19 9.67 3.16
C ASN A 135 -6.92 8.77 4.38
N ALA A 136 -6.38 7.58 4.16
CA ALA A 136 -6.01 6.66 5.23
C ALA A 136 -4.93 7.25 6.16
N VAL A 137 -3.90 7.90 5.61
CA VAL A 137 -2.87 8.59 6.41
C VAL A 137 -3.46 9.76 7.18
N ASN A 138 -4.33 10.58 6.58
CA ASN A 138 -5.00 11.67 7.29
C ASN A 138 -5.93 11.15 8.41
N ASN A 139 -6.58 10.01 8.21
CA ASN A 139 -7.36 9.35 9.25
C ASN A 139 -6.47 8.91 10.42
N ALA A 140 -5.34 8.28 10.13
CA ALA A 140 -4.38 7.87 11.15
C ALA A 140 -3.78 9.05 11.93
N LEU A 141 -3.52 10.17 11.24
CA LEU A 141 -2.95 11.39 11.82
C LEU A 141 -3.99 12.37 12.36
N LYS A 142 -5.29 12.05 12.29
CA LYS A 142 -6.37 12.98 12.59
C LYS A 142 -6.22 13.63 13.97
N THR A 143 -6.02 12.83 14.99
CA THR A 143 -5.92 13.29 16.38
C THR A 143 -4.67 14.12 16.63
N THR A 144 -3.53 13.71 16.05
CA THR A 144 -2.23 14.36 16.31
C THR A 144 -2.02 15.58 15.42
N TRP A 145 -2.37 15.49 14.14
CA TRP A 145 -2.11 16.54 13.18
C TRP A 145 -3.29 17.49 13.00
N THR A 146 -4.46 16.97 12.63
CA THR A 146 -5.60 17.82 12.28
C THR A 146 -6.19 18.48 13.53
N GLU A 147 -6.52 17.68 14.54
CA GLU A 147 -7.19 18.15 15.77
C GLU A 147 -6.19 18.73 16.77
N GLY A 148 -4.95 18.19 16.82
CA GLY A 148 -3.94 18.63 17.76
C GLY A 148 -3.10 19.84 17.31
N ARG A 149 -2.84 19.96 16.01
CA ARG A 149 -1.89 20.94 15.47
C ARG A 149 -2.41 21.77 14.29
N GLY A 150 -3.60 21.48 13.78
CA GLY A 150 -4.19 22.19 12.65
C GLY A 150 -3.43 22.00 11.33
N ILE A 151 -2.80 20.82 11.12
CA ILE A 151 -2.11 20.46 9.88
C ILE A 151 -2.74 19.23 9.24
N SER A 152 -2.62 19.09 7.92
CA SER A 152 -3.08 17.91 7.20
C SER A 152 -2.20 17.59 6.02
N VAL A 153 -2.11 16.30 5.68
CA VAL A 153 -1.43 15.84 4.47
C VAL A 153 -2.26 16.24 3.25
N HIS A 154 -1.61 16.96 2.32
CA HIS A 154 -2.25 17.47 1.11
C HIS A 154 -2.07 16.54 -0.09
N SER A 155 -0.85 16.02 -0.29
CA SER A 155 -0.55 15.07 -1.34
C SER A 155 0.50 14.06 -0.90
N ILE A 156 0.47 12.88 -1.51
CA ILE A 156 1.48 11.83 -1.34
C ILE A 156 1.85 11.33 -2.74
N ALA A 157 3.12 11.21 -3.00
CA ALA A 157 3.66 10.57 -4.19
C ALA A 157 4.59 9.44 -3.75
N LEU A 158 4.23 8.20 -4.10
CA LEU A 158 5.00 7.00 -3.79
C LEU A 158 5.83 6.58 -4.98
N ASN A 159 7.07 6.21 -4.73
CA ASN A 159 7.84 5.41 -5.67
C ASN A 159 7.34 3.96 -5.65
N PRO A 160 7.64 3.16 -6.69
CA PRO A 160 7.27 1.75 -6.72
C PRO A 160 7.72 1.03 -5.45
N ILE A 161 6.79 0.32 -4.83
CA ILE A 161 7.03 -0.41 -3.58
C ILE A 161 7.94 -1.60 -3.87
N LYS A 162 8.99 -1.74 -3.09
CA LYS A 162 9.93 -2.86 -3.21
C LYS A 162 9.56 -3.96 -2.21
N LEU A 163 9.31 -5.13 -2.75
CA LEU A 163 9.20 -6.37 -1.99
C LEU A 163 10.59 -6.97 -1.78
N ASN A 164 10.77 -7.71 -0.71
CA ASN A 164 11.92 -8.58 -0.53
C ASN A 164 11.94 -9.65 -1.65
N ASP A 165 13.13 -9.95 -2.18
CA ASP A 165 13.27 -10.91 -3.28
C ASP A 165 12.75 -12.31 -2.92
N ALA A 166 12.92 -12.74 -1.67
CA ALA A 166 12.37 -13.99 -1.17
C ALA A 166 10.83 -14.01 -1.19
N ASP A 167 10.19 -12.93 -0.81
CA ASP A 167 8.72 -12.84 -0.81
C ASP A 167 8.16 -12.68 -2.22
N ARG A 168 8.89 -11.95 -3.10
CA ARG A 168 8.55 -11.89 -4.53
C ARG A 168 8.57 -13.27 -5.16
N ALA A 169 9.63 -14.05 -4.94
CA ALA A 169 9.74 -15.41 -5.48
C ALA A 169 8.63 -16.34 -4.95
N LYS A 170 8.27 -16.21 -3.67
CA LYS A 170 7.17 -16.98 -3.07
C LYS A 170 5.81 -16.61 -3.66
N ILE A 171 5.54 -15.31 -3.86
CA ILE A 171 4.29 -14.85 -4.48
C ILE A 171 4.20 -15.36 -5.90
N GLN A 172 5.27 -15.22 -6.68
CA GLN A 172 5.33 -15.68 -8.07
C GLN A 172 5.08 -17.17 -8.14
N LYS A 173 5.76 -17.98 -7.32
CA LYS A 173 5.53 -19.43 -7.26
C LYS A 173 4.09 -19.80 -6.90
N LEU A 174 3.46 -19.02 -6.03
CA LEU A 174 2.08 -19.23 -5.63
C LEU A 174 1.11 -18.86 -6.77
N GLU A 175 1.33 -17.71 -7.43
CA GLU A 175 0.54 -17.27 -8.59
C GLU A 175 0.66 -18.30 -9.74
N ASP A 176 1.86 -18.80 -10.01
CA ASP A 176 2.11 -19.85 -10.99
C ASP A 176 1.37 -21.15 -10.62
N SER A 177 1.40 -21.54 -9.34
CA SER A 177 0.70 -22.73 -8.87
C SER A 177 -0.81 -22.61 -9.00
N MET A 178 -1.35 -21.42 -8.72
CA MET A 178 -2.79 -21.15 -8.87
C MET A 178 -3.22 -21.07 -10.32
N ALA A 179 -2.41 -20.44 -11.18
CA ALA A 179 -2.65 -20.39 -12.61
C ALA A 179 -2.69 -21.80 -13.21
N MET A 180 -1.80 -22.69 -12.73
CA MET A 180 -1.78 -24.10 -13.11
C MET A 180 -2.99 -24.88 -12.59
N GLY A 181 -3.35 -24.70 -11.31
CA GLY A 181 -4.51 -25.38 -10.71
C GLY A 181 -5.84 -25.00 -11.35
N SER A 182 -5.94 -23.80 -11.93
CA SER A 182 -7.13 -23.33 -12.63
C SER A 182 -7.21 -23.78 -14.09
N ASN A 183 -6.10 -24.27 -14.67
CA ASN A 183 -6.04 -24.68 -16.07
C ASN A 183 -5.45 -26.09 -16.23
N PRO A 184 -6.30 -27.11 -16.48
CA PRO A 184 -5.87 -28.50 -16.64
C PRO A 184 -4.82 -28.71 -17.74
N PHE A 185 -4.82 -27.90 -18.80
CA PHE A 185 -3.83 -27.96 -19.87
C PHE A 185 -2.43 -27.57 -19.41
N MET A 186 -2.34 -26.53 -18.54
CA MET A 186 -1.05 -26.10 -17.99
C MET A 186 -0.48 -27.13 -17.02
N MET A 187 -1.33 -27.82 -16.26
CA MET A 187 -0.89 -28.92 -15.40
C MET A 187 -0.34 -30.09 -16.22
N ALA A 188 -1.04 -30.51 -17.27
CA ALA A 188 -0.60 -31.61 -18.15
C ALA A 188 0.73 -31.28 -18.87
N GLY A 189 0.88 -30.03 -19.35
CA GLY A 189 2.13 -29.55 -19.96
C GLY A 189 3.32 -29.63 -19.02
N ARG A 190 3.15 -29.11 -17.78
CA ARG A 190 4.23 -29.09 -16.79
C ARG A 190 4.62 -30.54 -16.33
N GLU A 191 3.66 -31.43 -16.24
CA GLU A 191 3.97 -32.81 -15.93
C GLU A 191 4.77 -33.48 -17.06
N ALA A 192 4.43 -33.17 -18.31
CA ALA A 192 5.23 -33.63 -19.46
C ALA A 192 6.65 -33.03 -19.41
N ASP A 193 6.80 -31.74 -19.10
CA ASP A 193 8.11 -31.10 -18.96
C ASP A 193 8.91 -31.67 -17.78
N ALA A 194 8.27 -31.92 -16.64
CA ALA A 194 8.92 -32.51 -15.47
C ALA A 194 9.38 -33.95 -15.76
N ARG A 195 8.59 -34.71 -16.53
CA ARG A 195 8.99 -36.08 -17.01
C ARG A 195 10.14 -35.98 -17.98
N ALA A 196 10.12 -35.06 -18.93
CA ALA A 196 11.20 -34.85 -19.88
C ALA A 196 12.52 -34.48 -19.16
N ALA A 197 12.44 -33.54 -18.20
CA ALA A 197 13.59 -33.14 -17.39
C ALA A 197 14.13 -34.29 -16.50
N ALA A 198 13.22 -35.10 -15.94
CA ALA A 198 13.62 -36.28 -15.17
C ALA A 198 14.30 -37.36 -16.06
N MET A 199 13.81 -37.52 -17.27
CA MET A 199 14.44 -38.43 -18.27
C MET A 199 15.82 -37.92 -18.70
N GLU A 200 15.95 -36.61 -18.93
CA GLU A 200 17.23 -35.96 -19.28
C GLU A 200 18.24 -36.08 -18.14
N ALA A 201 17.80 -35.80 -16.89
CA ALA A 201 18.65 -36.00 -15.72
C ALA A 201 19.04 -37.45 -15.49
N ALA A 202 18.15 -38.40 -15.75
CA ALA A 202 18.45 -39.84 -15.70
C ALA A 202 19.41 -40.26 -16.80
N ALA A 203 19.25 -39.76 -18.02
CA ALA A 203 20.14 -40.04 -19.15
C ALA A 203 21.54 -39.44 -18.97
N SER A 204 21.67 -38.33 -18.29
CA SER A 204 22.96 -37.68 -17.99
C SER A 204 23.75 -38.36 -16.86
N ASN A 205 23.14 -39.30 -16.13
CA ASN A 205 23.77 -39.99 -15.00
C ASN A 205 24.09 -41.44 -15.37
N PRO A 206 25.36 -41.78 -15.71
CA PRO A 206 25.75 -43.12 -16.26
C PRO A 206 25.50 -44.28 -15.28
N ASN A 207 25.41 -44.01 -13.97
CA ASN A 207 25.19 -45.02 -12.95
C ASN A 207 23.75 -45.13 -12.43
N GLY A 208 22.87 -44.19 -12.78
CA GLY A 208 21.49 -44.10 -12.24
C GLY A 208 20.41 -44.38 -13.28
N ALA A 209 20.71 -44.30 -14.54
CA ALA A 209 19.74 -44.40 -15.64
C ALA A 209 18.91 -45.68 -15.63
N MET A 210 19.53 -46.81 -15.34
CA MET A 210 18.87 -48.13 -15.35
C MET A 210 17.97 -48.31 -14.11
N MET A 211 18.37 -47.82 -12.95
CA MET A 211 17.62 -47.93 -11.71
C MET A 211 16.45 -46.93 -11.67
N GLY A 212 16.65 -45.71 -12.20
CA GLY A 212 15.62 -44.67 -12.33
C GLY A 212 14.50 -45.07 -13.29
N PHE A 213 14.86 -45.68 -14.43
CA PHE A 213 13.90 -46.15 -15.42
C PHE A 213 13.07 -47.33 -14.90
N MET A 214 13.69 -48.25 -14.16
CA MET A 214 13.01 -49.39 -13.55
C MET A 214 12.07 -48.95 -12.40
N GLY A 215 12.49 -47.98 -11.59
CA GLY A 215 11.65 -47.39 -10.53
C GLY A 215 10.46 -46.63 -11.07
N MET A 216 10.64 -45.89 -12.16
CA MET A 216 9.56 -45.11 -12.79
C MET A 216 8.55 -46.05 -13.50
N ASN A 217 8.99 -47.13 -14.11
CA ASN A 217 8.11 -48.14 -14.74
C ASN A 217 7.31 -48.94 -13.69
N ALA A 218 7.90 -49.23 -12.53
CA ALA A 218 7.19 -49.82 -11.38
C ALA A 218 6.18 -48.90 -10.74
N ALA A 219 6.47 -47.59 -10.65
CA ALA A 219 5.55 -46.57 -10.14
C ALA A 219 4.39 -46.29 -11.11
N MET A 220 4.59 -46.45 -12.42
CA MET A 220 3.51 -46.34 -13.43
C MET A 220 2.59 -47.55 -13.47
N GLY A 221 3.06 -48.72 -12.99
CA GLY A 221 2.29 -49.97 -13.00
C GLY A 221 1.34 -50.17 -11.81
N THR A 222 1.48 -49.42 -10.75
CA THR A 222 0.65 -49.54 -9.53
C THR A 222 -0.13 -48.29 -9.25
N ASN A 223 -1.35 -48.23 -9.77
CA ASN A 223 -2.49 -47.50 -9.19
C ASN A 223 -2.31 -46.00 -8.91
N SER A 224 -1.66 -45.24 -9.76
CA SER A 224 -1.76 -43.77 -9.64
C SER A 224 -2.92 -43.29 -10.50
N SER A 225 -3.95 -42.76 -9.84
CA SER A 225 -5.14 -42.14 -10.40
C SER A 225 -4.88 -40.80 -11.16
N PHE A 226 -3.62 -40.59 -11.57
CA PHE A 226 -3.22 -39.40 -12.28
C PHE A 226 -2.81 -39.75 -13.73
N ASP A 227 -3.81 -39.70 -14.62
CA ASP A 227 -3.60 -39.87 -16.06
C ASP A 227 -3.56 -38.49 -16.74
N PRO A 228 -2.40 -38.04 -17.28
CA PRO A 228 -2.28 -36.80 -18.00
C PRO A 228 -3.22 -36.69 -19.20
N MET A 229 -3.50 -37.84 -19.83
CA MET A 229 -4.42 -37.91 -20.96
C MET A 229 -5.85 -37.72 -20.53
N ALA A 230 -6.24 -38.21 -19.36
CA ALA A 230 -7.54 -38.00 -18.77
C ALA A 230 -7.72 -36.51 -18.38
N MET A 231 -6.69 -35.84 -17.85
CA MET A 231 -6.72 -34.39 -17.56
C MET A 231 -6.76 -33.54 -18.83
N TYR A 232 -6.00 -33.92 -19.85
CA TYR A 232 -6.06 -33.24 -21.15
C TYR A 232 -7.48 -33.33 -21.74
N ASN A 233 -8.07 -34.55 -21.75
CA ASN A 233 -9.43 -34.75 -22.23
C ASN A 233 -10.48 -34.06 -21.40
N ALA A 234 -10.32 -33.96 -20.06
CA ALA A 234 -11.17 -33.15 -19.18
C ALA A 234 -11.09 -31.67 -19.51
N GLY A 235 -9.90 -31.17 -19.82
CA GLY A 235 -9.69 -29.78 -20.25
C GLY A 235 -10.36 -29.47 -21.60
N VAL A 236 -10.26 -30.40 -22.57
CA VAL A 236 -10.96 -30.28 -23.86
C VAL A 236 -12.47 -30.26 -23.66
N ALA A 237 -13.01 -31.16 -22.83
CA ALA A 237 -14.43 -31.23 -22.53
C ALA A 237 -14.96 -29.92 -21.85
N GLN A 238 -14.18 -29.36 -20.94
CA GLN A 238 -14.52 -28.10 -20.26
C GLN A 238 -14.51 -26.91 -21.24
N GLN A 239 -13.56 -26.87 -22.17
CA GLN A 239 -13.46 -25.83 -23.18
C GLN A 239 -14.64 -25.92 -24.18
N GLN A 240 -15.03 -27.12 -24.57
CA GLN A 240 -16.20 -27.32 -25.43
C GLN A 240 -17.51 -26.94 -24.73
N ALA A 241 -17.66 -27.30 -23.45
CA ALA A 241 -18.81 -26.88 -22.65
C ALA A 241 -18.94 -25.36 -22.55
N GLN A 242 -17.82 -24.67 -22.37
CA GLN A 242 -17.79 -23.21 -22.29
C GLN A 242 -18.12 -22.53 -23.64
N GLN A 243 -17.67 -23.12 -24.75
CA GLN A 243 -18.04 -22.63 -26.09
C GLN A 243 -19.55 -22.79 -26.37
N LEU A 244 -20.15 -23.92 -25.93
CA LEU A 244 -21.57 -24.15 -26.06
C LEU A 244 -22.41 -23.14 -25.24
N VAL A 245 -21.99 -22.86 -24.00
CA VAL A 245 -22.64 -21.86 -23.14
C VAL A 245 -22.58 -20.46 -23.77
N ASN A 246 -21.39 -20.08 -24.31
CA ASN A 246 -21.22 -18.79 -24.96
C ASN A 246 -22.03 -18.68 -26.27
N ALA A 247 -22.12 -19.77 -27.05
CA ALA A 247 -22.93 -19.82 -28.25
C ALA A 247 -24.43 -19.71 -27.95
N GLN A 248 -24.90 -20.38 -26.87
CA GLN A 248 -26.28 -20.24 -26.39
C GLN A 248 -26.59 -18.82 -25.91
N ALA A 249 -25.67 -18.20 -25.15
CA ALA A 249 -25.82 -16.83 -24.68
C ALA A 249 -25.90 -15.84 -25.85
N GLN A 250 -25.09 -16.02 -26.89
CA GLN A 250 -25.15 -15.20 -28.10
C GLN A 250 -26.44 -15.44 -28.91
N ALA A 251 -26.92 -16.67 -28.99
CA ALA A 251 -28.18 -16.99 -29.67
C ALA A 251 -29.39 -16.37 -28.94
N MET A 252 -29.39 -16.35 -27.61
CA MET A 252 -30.41 -15.69 -26.81
C MET A 252 -30.37 -14.17 -26.95
N ALA A 253 -29.16 -13.58 -27.00
CA ALA A 253 -29.01 -12.15 -27.22
C ALA A 253 -29.50 -11.69 -28.59
N ASN A 254 -29.24 -12.49 -29.62
CA ASN A 254 -29.72 -12.22 -31.00
C ASN A 254 -31.23 -12.50 -31.20
N ALA A 255 -31.87 -13.25 -30.34
CA ALA A 255 -33.31 -13.51 -30.39
C ALA A 255 -34.15 -12.47 -29.64
N ALA A 256 -33.48 -11.60 -28.86
CA ALA A 256 -34.12 -10.52 -28.10
C ALA A 256 -34.01 -9.13 -28.78
N THR A 257 -33.40 -9.07 -29.98
CA THR A 257 -33.34 -7.90 -30.84
C THR A 257 -34.27 -8.11 -32.02
#